data_2b3747b75128f3f1535943dbc96c24f5
#
_entry.id   2b3747b75128f3f1535943dbc96c24f5
#
_cell.length_a   1.000
_cell.length_b   1.000
_cell.length_c   1.000
_cell.angle_alpha   90.00
_cell.angle_beta   90.00
_cell.angle_gamma   90.00
#
_symmetry.space_group_name_H-M   'P 1'
#
loop_
_entity.id
_entity.type
_entity.pdbx_description
1 polymer ?
#
loop_
_entity_poly.entity_id
_entity_poly.type
_entity_poly.pdbx_seq_one_letter_code
_entity_poly.pdbx_strand_id
1 'polypeptide(L)'
;VVLFMENRPNFVISLLAINKLGAIGVLINTSLTGAPLVHCINTSDSKKCIFGDELSNSLEGVLDEINITNSSDLLWVEDTNSDNCPTWASNIKDGLDQSKSSNLDQTNKVVAGDTAFYIFTSGTTGVPKAALFPNVKIIAGSKNITMAGYRLTSDDCMYNCLPLYHSTGLILGLCACIQVGASTFIKRKFSASSFWGEVQKFNTSAFVYVGELCRYLSFQEPCDEEINNPISKMVG
;
A
#
# COMPACT_ATOMS: atom_id res chain seq x y z
N VAL A 1 11.68 -8.19 0.02
CA VAL A 1 10.45 -8.85 -0.44
C VAL A 1 9.67 -7.87 -1.30
N VAL A 2 9.40 -8.22 -2.56
CA VAL A 2 8.49 -7.46 -3.41
C VAL A 2 7.08 -7.54 -2.85
N LEU A 3 6.36 -6.42 -2.81
CA LEU A 3 4.93 -6.34 -2.57
C LEU A 3 4.27 -5.69 -3.79
N PHE A 4 3.58 -6.50 -4.59
CA PHE A 4 2.94 -6.12 -5.84
C PHE A 4 1.44 -6.40 -5.75
N MET A 5 0.69 -5.43 -5.25
CA MET A 5 -0.73 -5.58 -4.90
C MET A 5 -1.44 -4.23 -4.93
N GLU A 6 -2.69 -4.19 -5.40
CA GLU A 6 -3.53 -2.99 -5.31
C GLU A 6 -3.92 -2.67 -3.86
N ASN A 7 -4.48 -1.47 -3.66
CA ASN A 7 -4.96 -1.02 -2.34
C ASN A 7 -6.03 -1.97 -1.79
N ARG A 8 -5.72 -2.68 -0.72
CA ARG A 8 -6.65 -3.54 0.03
C ARG A 8 -6.05 -3.93 1.39
N PRO A 9 -6.85 -4.44 2.34
CA PRO A 9 -6.34 -4.84 3.66
C PRO A 9 -5.14 -5.80 3.59
N ASN A 10 -5.13 -6.72 2.63
CA ASN A 10 -4.04 -7.69 2.45
C ASN A 10 -2.69 -7.03 2.12
N PHE A 11 -2.69 -5.89 1.42
CA PHE A 11 -1.47 -5.09 1.22
C PHE A 11 -0.89 -4.65 2.57
N VAL A 12 -1.74 -4.11 3.45
CA VAL A 12 -1.33 -3.61 4.78
C VAL A 12 -0.82 -4.75 5.65
N ILE A 13 -1.55 -5.86 5.69
CA ILE A 13 -1.17 -7.06 6.46
C ILE A 13 0.18 -7.58 5.98
N SER A 14 0.38 -7.72 4.67
CA SER A 14 1.64 -8.18 4.08
C SER A 14 2.80 -7.24 4.39
N LEU A 15 2.61 -5.92 4.25
CA LEU A 15 3.64 -4.93 4.55
C LEU A 15 4.05 -4.97 6.02
N LEU A 16 3.09 -5.00 6.95
CA LEU A 16 3.38 -5.09 8.38
C LEU A 16 4.06 -6.41 8.75
N ALA A 17 3.68 -7.53 8.12
CA ALA A 17 4.34 -8.82 8.30
C ALA A 17 5.81 -8.79 7.84
N ILE A 18 6.08 -8.21 6.65
CA ILE A 18 7.45 -8.00 6.14
C ILE A 18 8.28 -7.19 7.15
N ASN A 19 7.74 -6.08 7.66
CA ASN A 19 8.45 -5.23 8.61
C ASN A 19 8.68 -5.93 9.97
N LYS A 20 7.73 -6.71 10.47
CA LYS A 20 7.90 -7.50 11.70
C LYS A 20 9.00 -8.55 11.59
N LEU A 21 9.28 -9.04 10.39
CA LEU A 21 10.41 -9.93 10.12
C LEU A 21 11.75 -9.20 10.04
N GLY A 22 11.77 -7.87 10.06
CA GLY A 22 12.96 -7.07 9.77
C GLY A 22 13.39 -7.13 8.31
N ALA A 23 12.48 -7.58 7.42
CA ALA A 23 12.72 -7.60 5.99
C ALA A 23 12.30 -6.27 5.35
N ILE A 24 12.89 -5.95 4.20
CA ILE A 24 12.57 -4.74 3.44
C ILE A 24 11.41 -5.02 2.48
N GLY A 25 10.32 -4.24 2.61
CA GLY A 25 9.22 -4.25 1.64
C GLY A 25 9.58 -3.45 0.40
N VAL A 26 9.52 -4.04 -0.78
CA VAL A 26 9.76 -3.37 -2.06
C VAL A 26 8.41 -3.10 -2.71
N LEU A 27 7.96 -1.85 -2.59
CA LEU A 27 6.62 -1.45 -3.01
C LEU A 27 6.61 -1.10 -4.49
N ILE A 28 5.95 -1.93 -5.29
CA ILE A 28 5.92 -1.80 -6.74
C ILE A 28 4.64 -1.10 -7.20
N ASN A 29 4.79 -0.14 -8.11
CA ASN A 29 3.66 0.50 -8.77
C ASN A 29 2.86 -0.54 -9.57
N THR A 30 1.59 -0.69 -9.24
CA THR A 30 0.67 -1.69 -9.81
C THR A 30 0.30 -1.46 -11.28
N SER A 31 0.68 -0.33 -11.85
CA SER A 31 0.52 -0.04 -13.27
C SER A 31 1.71 -0.51 -14.13
N LEU A 32 2.81 -0.99 -13.50
CA LEU A 32 3.99 -1.44 -14.24
C LEU A 32 3.77 -2.82 -14.86
N THR A 33 4.25 -2.96 -16.10
CA THR A 33 4.28 -4.21 -16.86
C THR A 33 5.59 -4.29 -17.64
N GLY A 34 5.98 -5.46 -18.16
CA GLY A 34 7.16 -5.64 -18.98
C GLY A 34 8.46 -5.12 -18.37
N ALA A 35 9.35 -4.55 -19.19
CA ALA A 35 10.68 -4.13 -18.78
C ALA A 35 10.76 -3.20 -17.56
N PRO A 36 9.87 -2.21 -17.34
CA PRO A 36 9.85 -1.42 -16.12
C PRO A 36 9.57 -2.24 -14.85
N LEU A 37 8.67 -3.22 -14.92
CA LEU A 37 8.39 -4.14 -13.82
C LEU A 37 9.61 -5.03 -13.52
N VAL A 38 10.19 -5.63 -14.54
CA VAL A 38 11.45 -6.42 -14.45
C VAL A 38 12.55 -5.61 -13.78
N HIS A 39 12.75 -4.36 -14.23
CA HIS A 39 13.76 -3.47 -13.66
C HIS A 39 13.56 -3.26 -12.14
N CYS A 40 12.35 -2.95 -11.71
CA CYS A 40 12.07 -2.71 -10.29
C CYS A 40 12.31 -3.98 -9.44
N ILE A 41 11.86 -5.14 -9.91
CA ILE A 41 12.04 -6.41 -9.20
C ILE A 41 13.54 -6.76 -9.12
N ASN A 42 14.26 -6.75 -10.24
CA ASN A 42 15.65 -7.18 -10.28
C ASN A 42 16.61 -6.22 -9.56
N THR A 43 16.39 -4.90 -9.70
CA THR A 43 17.21 -3.89 -9.02
C THR A 43 17.07 -3.95 -7.49
N SER A 44 15.94 -4.43 -6.99
CA SER A 44 15.72 -4.56 -5.53
C SER A 44 16.44 -5.76 -4.91
N ASP A 45 17.02 -6.66 -5.70
CA ASP A 45 17.60 -7.94 -5.26
C ASP A 45 16.68 -8.75 -4.32
N SER A 46 15.38 -8.66 -4.56
CA SER A 46 14.36 -9.33 -3.75
C SER A 46 14.43 -10.85 -3.91
N LYS A 47 14.23 -11.56 -2.81
CA LYS A 47 14.24 -13.04 -2.80
C LYS A 47 12.84 -13.63 -2.84
N LYS A 48 11.81 -12.84 -2.55
CA LYS A 48 10.40 -13.24 -2.56
C LYS A 48 9.54 -12.14 -3.13
N CYS A 49 8.41 -12.54 -3.73
CA CYS A 49 7.37 -11.64 -4.19
C CYS A 49 6.02 -12.05 -3.58
N ILE A 50 5.38 -11.13 -2.89
CA ILE A 50 3.97 -11.27 -2.49
C ILE A 50 3.16 -10.45 -3.49
N PHE A 51 2.24 -11.08 -4.19
CA PHE A 51 1.44 -10.40 -5.20
C PHE A 51 -0.04 -10.73 -5.09
N GLY A 52 -0.86 -9.76 -5.49
CA GLY A 52 -2.31 -9.94 -5.55
C GLY A 52 -2.75 -10.61 -6.85
N ASP A 53 -3.80 -11.41 -6.77
CA ASP A 53 -4.38 -12.08 -7.93
C ASP A 53 -4.66 -11.14 -9.10
N GLU A 54 -5.10 -9.93 -8.80
CA GLU A 54 -5.40 -8.88 -9.77
C GLU A 54 -4.19 -8.45 -10.63
N LEU A 55 -2.97 -8.83 -10.24
CA LEU A 55 -1.73 -8.53 -10.95
C LEU A 55 -1.02 -9.79 -11.49
N SER A 56 -1.68 -10.95 -11.41
CA SER A 56 -1.12 -12.22 -11.88
C SER A 56 -0.66 -12.16 -13.34
N ASN A 57 -1.50 -11.64 -14.24
CA ASN A 57 -1.16 -11.52 -15.67
C ASN A 57 0.04 -10.61 -15.92
N SER A 58 0.18 -9.51 -15.15
CA SER A 58 1.32 -8.60 -15.29
C SER A 58 2.62 -9.26 -14.84
N LEU A 59 2.58 -10.08 -13.80
CA LEU A 59 3.74 -10.79 -13.29
C LEU A 59 4.08 -12.00 -14.18
N GLU A 60 3.07 -12.74 -14.65
CA GLU A 60 3.26 -13.88 -15.57
C GLU A 60 4.00 -13.46 -16.82
N GLY A 61 3.67 -12.30 -17.37
CA GLY A 61 4.31 -11.77 -18.59
C GLY A 61 5.80 -11.44 -18.44
N VAL A 62 6.38 -11.54 -17.23
CA VAL A 62 7.80 -11.22 -16.97
C VAL A 62 8.54 -12.30 -16.19
N LEU A 63 7.94 -13.47 -15.96
CA LEU A 63 8.53 -14.54 -15.13
C LEU A 63 9.91 -14.98 -15.61
N ASP A 64 10.11 -15.06 -16.92
CA ASP A 64 11.37 -15.51 -17.52
C ASP A 64 12.50 -14.46 -17.40
N GLU A 65 12.16 -13.21 -17.03
CA GLU A 65 13.10 -12.09 -16.98
C GLU A 65 13.44 -11.64 -15.56
N ILE A 66 12.67 -12.08 -14.55
CA ILE A 66 12.90 -11.71 -13.15
C ILE A 66 13.80 -12.69 -12.40
N ASN A 67 14.53 -12.18 -11.40
CA ASN A 67 15.49 -12.98 -10.62
C ASN A 67 14.83 -13.88 -9.55
N ILE A 68 13.51 -13.90 -9.44
CA ILE A 68 12.75 -14.76 -8.52
C ILE A 68 12.18 -15.91 -9.35
N THR A 69 12.84 -17.06 -9.31
CA THR A 69 12.57 -18.18 -10.23
C THR A 69 11.82 -19.36 -9.60
N ASN A 70 11.80 -19.46 -8.27
CA ASN A 70 11.12 -20.57 -7.59
C ASN A 70 9.66 -20.21 -7.32
N SER A 71 8.74 -21.10 -7.63
CA SER A 71 7.31 -20.94 -7.34
C SER A 71 7.02 -20.73 -5.84
N SER A 72 7.83 -21.34 -4.96
CA SER A 72 7.75 -21.16 -3.50
C SER A 72 8.16 -19.75 -3.02
N ASP A 73 8.74 -18.93 -3.88
CA ASP A 73 9.16 -17.56 -3.60
C ASP A 73 8.21 -16.53 -4.23
N LEU A 74 7.25 -16.99 -5.05
CA LEU A 74 6.17 -16.22 -5.65
C LEU A 74 4.87 -16.51 -4.88
N LEU A 75 4.53 -15.65 -3.92
CA LEU A 75 3.44 -15.87 -2.98
C LEU A 75 2.17 -15.14 -3.45
N TRP A 76 1.23 -15.92 -3.97
CA TRP A 76 -0.05 -15.44 -4.44
C TRP A 76 -1.02 -15.17 -3.29
N VAL A 77 -1.73 -14.05 -3.39
CA VAL A 77 -2.79 -13.65 -2.44
C VAL A 77 -4.10 -13.51 -3.21
N GLU A 78 -5.09 -14.32 -2.86
CA GLU A 78 -6.41 -14.29 -3.49
C GLU A 78 -7.06 -12.90 -3.48
N ASP A 79 -7.93 -12.66 -4.44
CA ASP A 79 -8.86 -11.53 -4.47
C ASP A 79 -10.31 -12.05 -4.52
N THR A 80 -11.28 -11.15 -4.43
CA THR A 80 -12.72 -11.43 -4.27
C THR A 80 -13.36 -12.30 -5.35
N ASN A 81 -12.71 -12.50 -6.50
CA ASN A 81 -13.27 -13.21 -7.66
C ASN A 81 -12.37 -14.32 -8.21
N SER A 82 -11.35 -14.77 -7.48
CA SER A 82 -10.44 -15.80 -7.95
C SER A 82 -10.12 -16.79 -6.85
N ASP A 83 -10.37 -18.08 -7.14
CA ASP A 83 -10.11 -19.21 -6.24
C ASP A 83 -8.88 -20.04 -6.71
N ASN A 84 -8.25 -19.67 -7.82
CA ASN A 84 -7.22 -20.50 -8.45
C ASN A 84 -5.84 -19.82 -8.42
N CYS A 85 -5.00 -20.24 -7.47
CA CYS A 85 -3.59 -19.89 -7.47
C CYS A 85 -2.93 -20.36 -8.78
N PRO A 86 -2.17 -19.49 -9.49
CA PRO A 86 -1.42 -19.88 -10.67
C PRO A 86 -0.44 -21.04 -10.37
N THR A 87 -0.25 -21.96 -11.31
CA THR A 87 0.65 -23.13 -11.14
C THR A 87 2.12 -22.76 -10.95
N TRP A 88 2.51 -21.54 -11.38
CA TRP A 88 3.84 -20.99 -11.21
C TRP A 88 4.07 -20.26 -9.90
N ALA A 89 3.05 -20.20 -9.01
CA ALA A 89 3.12 -19.54 -7.72
C ALA A 89 2.66 -20.48 -6.59
N SER A 90 2.83 -20.04 -5.34
CA SER A 90 2.34 -20.73 -4.14
C SER A 90 1.28 -19.89 -3.45
N ASN A 91 0.20 -20.52 -3.01
CA ASN A 91 -0.84 -19.83 -2.24
C ASN A 91 -0.32 -19.50 -0.85
N ILE A 92 -0.33 -18.21 -0.47
CA ILE A 92 0.15 -17.77 0.84
C ILE A 92 -0.66 -18.40 1.99
N LYS A 93 -1.92 -18.75 1.76
CA LYS A 93 -2.79 -19.39 2.78
C LYS A 93 -2.23 -20.73 3.25
N ASP A 94 -1.62 -21.52 2.36
CA ASP A 94 -1.09 -22.85 2.70
C ASP A 94 -0.02 -22.76 3.81
N GLY A 95 0.74 -21.65 3.83
CA GLY A 95 1.71 -21.37 4.88
C GLY A 95 1.10 -20.77 6.14
N LEU A 96 0.03 -19.94 5.99
CA LEU A 96 -0.61 -19.29 7.13
C LEU A 96 -1.29 -20.28 8.07
N ASP A 97 -1.97 -21.30 7.54
CA ASP A 97 -2.68 -22.32 8.32
C ASP A 97 -1.74 -23.15 9.20
N GLN A 98 -0.45 -23.21 8.85
CA GLN A 98 0.58 -23.93 9.59
C GLN A 98 1.38 -23.02 10.52
N SER A 99 1.14 -21.72 10.48
CA SER A 99 1.94 -20.72 11.19
C SER A 99 1.39 -20.45 12.59
N LYS A 100 2.30 -20.15 13.52
CA LYS A 100 1.93 -19.70 14.87
C LYS A 100 1.50 -18.24 14.84
N SER A 101 0.48 -17.88 15.64
CA SER A 101 -0.01 -16.50 15.77
C SER A 101 0.84 -15.62 16.71
N SER A 102 1.86 -16.18 17.36
CA SER A 102 2.73 -15.42 18.25
C SER A 102 3.70 -14.52 17.48
N ASN A 103 4.09 -13.40 18.11
CA ASN A 103 5.16 -12.57 17.57
C ASN A 103 6.47 -13.37 17.50
N LEU A 104 7.22 -13.12 16.42
CA LEU A 104 8.54 -13.68 16.25
C LEU A 104 9.57 -12.90 17.08
N ASP A 105 10.61 -13.58 17.58
CA ASP A 105 11.73 -12.93 18.29
C ASP A 105 12.43 -11.87 17.43
N GLN A 106 12.43 -12.06 16.12
CA GLN A 106 12.98 -11.11 15.15
C GLN A 106 12.30 -9.74 15.22
N THR A 107 11.00 -9.66 15.53
CA THR A 107 10.26 -8.40 15.68
C THR A 107 10.91 -7.46 16.71
N ASN A 108 11.46 -8.02 17.79
CA ASN A 108 12.12 -7.26 18.86
C ASN A 108 13.54 -6.77 18.49
N LYS A 109 14.08 -7.22 17.36
CA LYS A 109 15.42 -6.84 16.89
C LYS A 109 15.37 -5.71 15.86
N VAL A 110 14.19 -5.38 15.34
CA VAL A 110 14.02 -4.30 14.38
C VAL A 110 14.24 -2.96 15.08
N VAL A 111 15.11 -2.12 14.52
CA VAL A 111 15.44 -0.82 15.08
C VAL A 111 15.03 0.34 14.18
N ALA A 112 15.01 1.54 14.73
CA ALA A 112 14.56 2.75 14.02
C ALA A 112 15.39 3.08 12.76
N GLY A 113 16.66 2.69 12.73
CA GLY A 113 17.56 2.90 11.59
C GLY A 113 17.38 1.91 10.44
N ASP A 114 16.71 0.77 10.68
CA ASP A 114 16.51 -0.24 9.65
C ASP A 114 15.61 0.27 8.54
N THR A 115 15.94 -0.10 7.30
CA THR A 115 15.11 0.22 6.14
C THR A 115 13.85 -0.65 6.17
N ALA A 116 12.69 -0.02 6.26
CA ALA A 116 11.40 -0.71 6.25
C ALA A 116 10.95 -1.05 4.82
N PHE A 117 11.12 -0.10 3.89
CA PHE A 117 10.71 -0.33 2.50
C PHE A 117 11.45 0.56 1.49
N TYR A 118 11.38 0.13 0.24
CA TYR A 118 11.75 0.90 -0.94
C TYR A 118 10.48 1.37 -1.65
N ILE A 119 10.48 2.63 -2.09
CA ILE A 119 9.48 3.18 -3.00
C ILE A 119 10.18 3.59 -4.28
N PHE A 120 9.73 3.06 -5.43
CA PHE A 120 10.26 3.47 -6.71
C PHE A 120 9.66 4.80 -7.17
N THR A 121 10.52 5.72 -7.58
CA THR A 121 10.15 7.02 -8.13
C THR A 121 10.56 7.10 -9.59
N SER A 122 9.78 7.83 -10.41
CA SER A 122 10.17 8.16 -11.78
C SER A 122 11.41 9.07 -11.72
N GLY A 123 12.58 8.48 -11.99
CA GLY A 123 13.82 9.26 -12.07
C GLY A 123 13.79 10.21 -13.27
N THR A 124 14.52 11.32 -13.19
CA THR A 124 14.75 12.27 -14.32
C THR A 124 15.37 11.60 -15.55
N THR A 125 15.94 10.41 -15.39
CA THR A 125 16.58 9.60 -16.44
C THR A 125 15.63 8.57 -17.08
N GLY A 126 14.34 8.57 -16.75
CA GLY A 126 13.32 7.66 -17.31
C GLY A 126 13.27 6.26 -16.68
N VAL A 127 14.28 5.85 -15.93
CA VAL A 127 14.32 4.54 -15.25
C VAL A 127 13.96 4.72 -13.77
N PRO A 128 13.01 3.95 -13.21
CA PRO A 128 12.64 4.04 -11.81
C PRO A 128 13.81 3.82 -10.86
N LYS A 129 13.93 4.70 -9.84
CA LYS A 129 14.96 4.60 -8.80
C LYS A 129 14.32 4.29 -7.45
N ALA A 130 14.94 3.40 -6.68
CA ALA A 130 14.48 3.04 -5.35
C ALA A 130 14.88 4.11 -4.32
N ALA A 131 13.90 4.74 -3.69
CA ALA A 131 14.10 5.59 -2.52
C ALA A 131 13.96 4.75 -1.25
N LEU A 132 14.92 4.87 -0.33
CA LEU A 132 14.97 4.11 0.92
C LEU A 132 14.18 4.84 2.02
N PHE A 133 13.32 4.09 2.71
CA PHE A 133 12.53 4.58 3.84
C PHE A 133 12.87 3.79 5.11
N PRO A 134 13.77 4.31 5.97
CA PRO A 134 14.01 3.71 7.27
C PRO A 134 12.83 3.96 8.22
N ASN A 135 12.66 3.08 9.23
CA ASN A 135 11.57 3.16 10.20
C ASN A 135 11.46 4.54 10.85
N VAL A 136 12.57 5.16 11.22
CA VAL A 136 12.58 6.49 11.84
C VAL A 136 11.97 7.56 10.94
N LYS A 137 12.22 7.51 9.62
CA LYS A 137 11.69 8.47 8.65
C LYS A 137 10.16 8.33 8.51
N ILE A 138 9.66 7.08 8.54
CA ILE A 138 8.23 6.79 8.48
C ILE A 138 7.53 7.28 9.73
N ILE A 139 8.08 6.93 10.91
CA ILE A 139 7.52 7.33 12.21
C ILE A 139 7.52 8.85 12.36
N ALA A 140 8.63 9.52 12.04
CA ALA A 140 8.72 10.98 12.14
C ALA A 140 7.77 11.67 11.15
N GLY A 141 7.74 11.21 9.90
CA GLY A 141 6.88 11.76 8.85
C GLY A 141 5.39 11.61 9.18
N SER A 142 4.96 10.40 9.56
CA SER A 142 3.58 10.15 9.94
C SER A 142 3.18 10.91 11.22
N LYS A 143 4.05 10.98 12.23
CA LYS A 143 3.79 11.74 13.46
C LYS A 143 3.63 13.24 13.17
N ASN A 144 4.52 13.83 12.40
CA ASN A 144 4.46 15.25 12.07
C ASN A 144 3.17 15.60 11.33
N ILE A 145 2.79 14.80 10.33
CA ILE A 145 1.56 15.06 9.56
C ILE A 145 0.30 14.85 10.43
N THR A 146 0.33 13.86 11.31
CA THR A 146 -0.78 13.61 12.24
C THR A 146 -0.99 14.77 13.19
N MET A 147 0.09 15.31 13.77
CA MET A 147 0.01 16.37 14.80
C MET A 147 -0.21 17.75 14.21
N ALA A 148 0.53 18.11 13.17
CA ALA A 148 0.55 19.48 12.63
C ALA A 148 -0.35 19.64 11.39
N GLY A 149 -0.49 18.60 10.56
CA GLY A 149 -1.33 18.62 9.37
C GLY A 149 -2.80 18.36 9.69
N TYR A 150 -3.14 17.09 9.92
CA TYR A 150 -4.54 16.68 10.13
C TYR A 150 -5.08 16.97 11.52
N ARG A 151 -4.25 16.90 12.56
CA ARG A 151 -4.69 16.82 13.98
C ARG A 151 -5.61 15.62 14.20
N LEU A 152 -5.22 14.44 13.68
CA LEU A 152 -5.99 13.21 13.82
C LEU A 152 -6.06 12.76 15.27
N THR A 153 -7.19 12.12 15.59
CA THR A 153 -7.44 11.41 16.85
C THR A 153 -7.90 9.98 16.56
N SER A 154 -8.05 9.14 17.58
CA SER A 154 -8.58 7.77 17.45
C SER A 154 -10.00 7.71 16.91
N ASP A 155 -10.76 8.81 17.03
CA ASP A 155 -12.16 8.87 16.61
C ASP A 155 -12.32 9.17 15.11
N ASP A 156 -11.20 9.50 14.43
CA ASP A 156 -11.23 9.82 13.01
C ASP A 156 -11.24 8.58 12.12
N CYS A 157 -11.80 8.75 10.93
CA CYS A 157 -11.73 7.78 9.85
C CYS A 157 -11.17 8.47 8.59
N MET A 158 -10.04 7.97 8.09
CA MET A 158 -9.37 8.49 6.90
C MET A 158 -9.93 7.86 5.62
N TYR A 159 -10.40 8.68 4.68
CA TYR A 159 -10.61 8.25 3.30
C TYR A 159 -9.27 8.22 2.56
N ASN A 160 -8.77 7.03 2.28
CA ASN A 160 -7.48 6.83 1.62
C ASN A 160 -7.67 6.07 0.29
N CYS A 161 -7.66 6.82 -0.80
CA CYS A 161 -7.74 6.30 -2.17
C CYS A 161 -6.43 6.41 -2.94
N LEU A 162 -5.40 6.97 -2.32
CA LEU A 162 -4.09 7.08 -2.94
C LEU A 162 -3.34 5.74 -2.88
N PRO A 163 -2.48 5.46 -3.88
CA PRO A 163 -1.75 4.19 -3.91
C PRO A 163 -0.92 3.97 -2.65
N LEU A 164 -1.09 2.80 -2.01
CA LEU A 164 -0.32 2.42 -0.83
C LEU A 164 1.14 2.06 -1.17
N TYR A 165 1.47 1.80 -2.43
CA TYR A 165 2.86 1.68 -2.87
C TYR A 165 3.57 3.03 -2.98
N HIS A 166 2.88 4.16 -2.75
CA HIS A 166 3.44 5.51 -2.80
C HIS A 166 3.41 6.16 -1.40
N SER A 167 4.42 7.00 -1.12
CA SER A 167 4.61 7.63 0.20
C SER A 167 3.40 8.43 0.69
N THR A 168 2.66 9.10 -0.20
CA THR A 168 1.51 9.91 0.19
C THR A 168 0.38 9.03 0.75
N GLY A 169 -0.06 8.01 0.01
CA GLY A 169 -1.10 7.08 0.49
C GLY A 169 -0.64 6.27 1.70
N LEU A 170 0.62 5.84 1.71
CA LEU A 170 1.16 5.00 2.79
C LEU A 170 1.49 5.82 4.04
N ILE A 171 2.37 6.83 3.95
CA ILE A 171 2.88 7.52 5.14
C ILE A 171 1.89 8.57 5.63
N LEU A 172 1.39 9.43 4.72
CA LEU A 172 0.48 10.51 5.09
C LEU A 172 -0.96 10.03 5.29
N GLY A 173 -1.36 8.95 4.63
CA GLY A 173 -2.67 8.32 4.80
C GLY A 173 -2.65 7.26 5.89
N LEU A 174 -2.15 6.06 5.60
CA LEU A 174 -2.24 4.89 6.47
C LEU A 174 -1.41 5.02 7.76
N CYS A 175 -0.11 5.33 7.66
CA CYS A 175 0.76 5.39 8.84
C CYS A 175 0.35 6.52 9.79
N ALA A 176 -0.19 7.63 9.27
CA ALA A 176 -0.74 8.70 10.10
C ALA A 176 -1.90 8.21 10.98
N CYS A 177 -2.79 7.37 10.45
CA CYS A 177 -3.88 6.76 11.23
C CYS A 177 -3.36 5.77 12.28
N ILE A 178 -2.38 4.94 11.91
CA ILE A 178 -1.76 3.98 12.85
C ILE A 178 -1.15 4.71 14.07
N GLN A 179 -0.57 5.90 13.89
CA GLN A 179 0.05 6.69 14.99
C GLN A 179 -0.92 7.02 16.12
N VAL A 180 -2.19 7.18 15.84
CA VAL A 180 -3.21 7.60 16.82
C VAL A 180 -4.33 6.58 17.02
N GLY A 181 -4.29 5.45 16.33
CA GLY A 181 -5.35 4.44 16.38
C GLY A 181 -6.62 4.84 15.62
N ALA A 182 -6.51 5.77 14.65
CA ALA A 182 -7.63 6.14 13.78
C ALA A 182 -7.97 5.03 12.79
N SER A 183 -9.20 5.00 12.33
CA SER A 183 -9.65 4.10 11.27
C SER A 183 -9.19 4.59 9.89
N THR A 184 -9.11 3.67 8.93
CA THR A 184 -8.81 4.00 7.53
C THR A 184 -9.75 3.24 6.60
N PHE A 185 -10.53 3.96 5.80
CA PHE A 185 -11.22 3.40 4.64
C PHE A 185 -10.25 3.36 3.46
N ILE A 186 -9.87 2.15 3.05
CA ILE A 186 -8.93 1.93 1.94
C ILE A 186 -9.75 1.72 0.67
N LYS A 187 -9.66 2.68 -0.23
CA LYS A 187 -10.28 2.58 -1.56
C LYS A 187 -9.28 2.02 -2.56
N ARG A 188 -9.70 1.01 -3.33
CA ARG A 188 -8.84 0.39 -4.34
C ARG A 188 -8.42 1.37 -5.43
N LYS A 189 -9.40 2.07 -6.02
CA LYS A 189 -9.20 3.11 -7.04
C LYS A 189 -10.14 4.27 -6.78
N PHE A 190 -9.66 5.50 -6.92
CA PHE A 190 -10.47 6.69 -6.79
C PHE A 190 -11.59 6.73 -7.85
N SER A 191 -12.76 7.18 -7.42
CA SER A 191 -13.89 7.47 -8.31
C SER A 191 -14.57 8.75 -7.80
N ALA A 192 -14.54 9.81 -8.62
CA ALA A 192 -15.13 11.09 -8.23
C ALA A 192 -16.65 10.98 -8.03
N SER A 193 -17.33 10.20 -8.88
CA SER A 193 -18.78 10.01 -8.80
C SER A 193 -19.26 9.20 -7.59
N SER A 194 -18.40 8.36 -6.98
CA SER A 194 -18.75 7.59 -5.79
C SER A 194 -18.25 8.21 -4.49
N PHE A 195 -17.40 9.23 -4.57
CA PHE A 195 -16.64 9.77 -3.45
C PHE A 195 -17.55 10.23 -2.30
N TRP A 196 -18.47 11.13 -2.54
CA TRP A 196 -19.32 11.70 -1.49
C TRP A 196 -20.25 10.67 -0.85
N GLY A 197 -20.83 9.77 -1.66
CA GLY A 197 -21.63 8.66 -1.14
C GLY A 197 -20.83 7.70 -0.26
N GLU A 198 -19.56 7.44 -0.60
CA GLU A 198 -18.67 6.62 0.23
C GLU A 198 -18.23 7.36 1.50
N VAL A 199 -17.92 8.65 1.41
CA VAL A 199 -17.63 9.52 2.57
C VAL A 199 -18.75 9.45 3.59
N GLN A 200 -19.99 9.60 3.16
CA GLN A 200 -21.17 9.47 4.02
C GLN A 200 -21.32 8.05 4.58
N LYS A 201 -21.28 7.05 3.71
CA LYS A 201 -21.50 5.63 4.08
C LYS A 201 -20.52 5.14 5.13
N PHE A 202 -19.25 5.54 5.03
CA PHE A 202 -18.18 5.09 5.95
C PHE A 202 -17.85 6.14 7.00
N ASN A 203 -18.60 7.25 7.06
CA ASN A 203 -18.42 8.35 8.00
C ASN A 203 -16.95 8.79 8.10
N THR A 204 -16.30 9.02 6.95
CA THR A 204 -14.89 9.41 6.92
C THR A 204 -14.73 10.90 7.26
N SER A 205 -14.00 11.20 8.33
CA SER A 205 -13.78 12.57 8.84
C SER A 205 -12.51 13.23 8.31
N ALA A 206 -11.63 12.44 7.68
CA ALA A 206 -10.36 12.91 7.14
C ALA A 206 -10.13 12.41 5.71
N PHE A 207 -9.39 13.20 4.91
CA PHE A 207 -9.09 12.88 3.51
C PHE A 207 -7.64 13.19 3.17
N VAL A 208 -6.92 12.19 2.64
CA VAL A 208 -5.60 12.37 2.02
C VAL A 208 -5.76 12.48 0.51
N TYR A 209 -5.22 13.55 -0.08
CA TYR A 209 -5.40 13.82 -1.50
C TYR A 209 -4.12 14.28 -2.21
N VAL A 210 -4.18 14.34 -3.51
CA VAL A 210 -3.32 15.11 -4.39
C VAL A 210 -4.20 16.05 -5.20
N GLY A 211 -3.68 17.23 -5.58
CA GLY A 211 -4.50 18.30 -6.18
C GLY A 211 -5.40 17.87 -7.34
N GLU A 212 -4.97 16.87 -8.12
CA GLU A 212 -5.75 16.32 -9.23
C GLU A 212 -7.08 15.68 -8.77
N LEU A 213 -7.13 15.06 -7.58
CA LEU A 213 -8.38 14.49 -7.07
C LEU A 213 -9.41 15.59 -6.75
N CYS A 214 -8.95 16.69 -6.14
CA CYS A 214 -9.83 17.83 -5.89
C CYS A 214 -10.36 18.44 -7.19
N ARG A 215 -9.52 18.48 -8.25
CA ARG A 215 -9.95 18.92 -9.57
C ARG A 215 -11.04 18.00 -10.14
N TYR A 216 -10.91 16.68 -10.03
CA TYR A 216 -11.96 15.76 -10.48
C TYR A 216 -13.26 15.93 -9.69
N LEU A 217 -13.18 16.16 -8.38
CA LEU A 217 -14.35 16.42 -7.54
C LEU A 217 -15.06 17.72 -7.94
N SER A 218 -14.30 18.79 -8.26
CA SER A 218 -14.88 20.08 -8.67
C SER A 218 -15.63 20.07 -10.01
N PHE A 219 -15.47 19.01 -10.82
CA PHE A 219 -16.22 18.81 -12.06
C PHE A 219 -17.48 17.95 -11.86
N GLN A 220 -17.73 17.44 -10.66
CA GLN A 220 -18.97 16.70 -10.39
C GLN A 220 -20.12 17.67 -10.17
N GLU A 221 -21.32 17.26 -10.54
CA GLU A 221 -22.54 17.99 -10.18
C GLU A 221 -22.70 17.97 -8.65
N PRO A 222 -23.10 19.09 -8.02
CA PRO A 222 -23.36 19.14 -6.60
C PRO A 222 -24.40 18.09 -6.16
N CYS A 223 -24.17 17.47 -5.02
CA CYS A 223 -25.07 16.48 -4.42
C CYS A 223 -25.29 16.71 -2.91
N ASP A 224 -26.35 16.14 -2.37
CA ASP A 224 -26.70 16.32 -0.95
C ASP A 224 -25.61 15.76 -0.01
N GLU A 225 -24.94 14.68 -0.42
CA GLU A 225 -23.84 14.07 0.32
C GLU A 225 -22.60 14.98 0.41
N GLU A 226 -22.39 15.84 -0.59
CA GLU A 226 -21.32 16.85 -0.55
C GLU A 226 -21.63 17.95 0.46
N ILE A 227 -22.87 18.43 0.50
CA ILE A 227 -23.27 19.54 1.38
C ILE A 227 -23.17 19.17 2.87
N ASN A 228 -23.53 17.93 3.21
CA ASN A 228 -23.61 17.44 4.58
C ASN A 228 -22.49 16.43 4.93
N ASN A 229 -21.34 16.52 4.27
CA ASN A 229 -20.28 15.54 4.48
C ASN A 229 -19.55 15.71 5.82
N PRO A 230 -19.04 14.59 6.42
CA PRO A 230 -18.35 14.60 7.71
C PRO A 230 -16.86 15.00 7.61
N ILE A 231 -16.29 15.23 6.43
CA ILE A 231 -14.87 15.57 6.28
C ILE A 231 -14.58 16.93 6.91
N SER A 232 -13.73 16.94 7.91
CA SER A 232 -13.28 18.15 8.61
C SER A 232 -11.76 18.34 8.54
N LYS A 233 -11.02 17.33 8.05
CA LYS A 233 -9.55 17.30 8.03
C LYS A 233 -9.06 16.84 6.67
N MET A 234 -8.24 17.66 6.02
CA MET A 234 -7.69 17.35 4.70
C MET A 234 -6.22 17.73 4.62
N VAL A 235 -5.39 16.86 4.01
CA VAL A 235 -3.99 17.15 3.69
C VAL A 235 -3.63 16.53 2.33
N GLY A 236 -2.85 17.30 1.53
CA GLY A 236 -2.34 16.89 0.23
C GLY A 236 -1.14 17.70 -0.23
#